data_dcc2ea191cca0e7697bf8f2ee36b9fed
#
_entry.id   dcc2ea191cca0e7697bf8f2ee36b9fed
#
_cell.length_a   1.000
_cell.length_b   1.000
_cell.length_c   1.000
_cell.angle_alpha   90.00
_cell.angle_beta   90.00
_cell.angle_gamma   90.00
#
_symmetry.space_group_name_H-M   'P 1'
#
loop_
_entity.id
_entity.type
_entity.pdbx_description
1 polymer ?
#
loop_
_entity_poly.entity_id
_entity_poly.type
_entity_poly.pdbx_seq_one_letter_code
_entity_poly.pdbx_strand_id
1 'polypeptide(L)'
;MKDGAACSFVFFLQQTNIPPVESHTLSAHCAPNHNTTMKGTKRETGTTRALLALFISLVCLTACHDDNHENETTDATMPKDFVVLADVVPDIIQEIRYYSTYNFVGERIDGYEEPVAIMTKKAANALKKVSDDLKTQGYRLKVYDSYRPQRAVNHFIRWAEAVNDTLMKPYFYPLVDKSKLFELDYICAKSGHSRGSTVDLTLFDMNTEKEVDMGGTFDYFGELSHPDYKDITSEQYRNRMILRDAMIKHGFNPFDTEWWHFTLKDEPFPDTYFDFPVKYYR
;
A
#
# COMPACT_ATOMS: atom_id res chain seq x y z
N MET A 1 45.21 29.29 25.38
CA MET A 1 44.18 29.96 26.10
C MET A 1 43.08 30.24 25.07
N LYS A 2 42.21 29.35 24.79
CA LYS A 2 41.04 28.90 25.49
C LYS A 2 39.98 29.95 25.51
N ASP A 3 38.86 29.69 24.90
CA ASP A 3 37.61 29.54 25.60
C ASP A 3 36.57 28.95 24.68
N GLY A 4 35.92 27.90 25.14
CA GLY A 4 34.85 27.22 24.49
C GLY A 4 33.53 27.92 24.76
N ALA A 5 32.69 27.98 23.73
CA ALA A 5 31.31 28.41 23.85
C ALA A 5 30.40 27.20 23.66
N ALA A 6 29.76 26.76 24.73
CA ALA A 6 28.68 25.77 24.73
C ALA A 6 27.43 26.42 24.13
N CYS A 7 26.87 25.83 23.08
CA CYS A 7 25.60 26.24 22.50
C CYS A 7 24.46 25.51 23.23
N SER A 8 23.76 26.21 24.11
CA SER A 8 22.54 25.75 24.76
C SER A 8 21.37 25.87 23.80
N PHE A 9 20.83 24.74 23.37
CA PHE A 9 19.54 24.69 22.67
C PHE A 9 18.41 24.82 23.71
N VAL A 10 17.71 25.95 23.68
CA VAL A 10 16.47 26.16 24.44
C VAL A 10 15.31 25.66 23.59
N PHE A 11 14.66 24.59 24.05
CA PHE A 11 13.38 24.13 23.50
C PHE A 11 12.26 25.07 23.97
N PHE A 12 11.66 25.81 23.03
CA PHE A 12 10.38 26.47 23.27
C PHE A 12 9.26 25.49 22.97
N LEU A 13 8.62 24.98 24.02
CA LEU A 13 7.32 24.30 23.93
C LEU A 13 6.24 25.37 23.82
N GLN A 14 5.73 25.59 22.61
CA GLN A 14 4.48 26.30 22.41
C GLN A 14 3.32 25.33 22.63
N GLN A 15 2.59 25.52 23.71
CA GLN A 15 1.29 24.89 23.93
C GLN A 15 0.28 25.52 22.98
N THR A 16 -0.17 24.77 21.97
CA THR A 16 -1.32 25.14 21.15
C THR A 16 -2.58 24.54 21.79
N ASN A 17 -3.48 25.43 22.26
CA ASN A 17 -4.84 25.09 22.64
C ASN A 17 -5.62 24.68 21.38
N ILE A 18 -5.95 23.41 21.27
CA ILE A 18 -6.82 22.87 20.21
C ILE A 18 -8.24 22.80 20.80
N PRO A 19 -9.25 23.43 20.15
CA PRO A 19 -10.65 23.24 20.54
C PRO A 19 -11.13 21.83 20.15
N PRO A 20 -12.18 21.29 20.80
CA PRO A 20 -12.70 19.96 20.50
C PRO A 20 -13.33 19.91 19.10
N VAL A 21 -12.92 18.93 18.32
CA VAL A 21 -13.40 18.64 16.96
C VAL A 21 -14.78 17.98 17.07
N GLU A 22 -15.77 18.57 16.44
CA GLU A 22 -17.07 17.93 16.20
C GLU A 22 -16.90 16.77 15.21
N SER A 23 -17.46 15.60 15.58
CA SER A 23 -17.40 14.39 14.78
C SER A 23 -18.29 14.53 13.54
N HIS A 24 -17.71 14.85 12.39
CA HIS A 24 -18.35 14.62 11.10
C HIS A 24 -18.06 13.19 10.66
N THR A 25 -19.13 12.42 10.53
CA THR A 25 -19.11 11.07 9.98
C THR A 25 -18.68 11.13 8.50
N LEU A 26 -17.41 10.83 8.24
CA LEU A 26 -16.89 10.62 6.89
C LEU A 26 -17.15 9.17 6.48
N SER A 27 -17.99 9.01 5.46
CA SER A 27 -18.22 7.72 4.79
C SER A 27 -17.04 7.43 3.87
N ALA A 28 -16.14 6.59 4.31
CA ALA A 28 -15.03 6.13 3.48
C ALA A 28 -15.47 4.93 2.63
N HIS A 29 -15.16 4.98 1.35
CA HIS A 29 -15.56 3.98 0.37
C HIS A 29 -14.50 2.87 0.25
N CYS A 30 -14.57 1.88 1.14
CA CYS A 30 -14.14 0.54 0.76
C CYS A 30 -15.18 -0.03 -0.22
N ALA A 31 -14.76 -0.62 -1.32
CA ALA A 31 -15.66 -1.14 -2.36
C ALA A 31 -16.79 -2.00 -1.78
N PRO A 32 -18.06 -1.85 -2.25
CA PRO A 32 -19.19 -2.47 -1.62
C PRO A 32 -19.17 -4.00 -1.73
N ASN A 33 -19.27 -4.68 -0.60
CA ASN A 33 -19.51 -6.11 -0.51
C ASN A 33 -20.95 -6.41 -0.98
N HIS A 34 -21.11 -7.10 -2.09
CA HIS A 34 -22.39 -7.71 -2.48
C HIS A 34 -22.67 -8.91 -1.57
N ASN A 35 -23.53 -8.71 -0.58
CA ASN A 35 -24.15 -9.77 0.21
C ASN A 35 -25.12 -10.57 -0.67
N THR A 36 -24.75 -11.81 -0.97
CA THR A 36 -25.68 -12.80 -1.55
C THR A 36 -26.45 -13.45 -0.41
N THR A 37 -27.74 -13.15 -0.35
CA THR A 37 -28.70 -13.68 0.61
C THR A 37 -28.93 -15.18 0.35
N MET A 38 -28.54 -16.05 1.28
CA MET A 38 -28.96 -17.44 1.28
C MET A 38 -30.33 -17.56 1.92
N LYS A 39 -31.31 -17.99 1.14
CA LYS A 39 -32.63 -18.42 1.61
C LYS A 39 -32.51 -19.78 2.30
N GLY A 40 -33.01 -19.82 3.54
CA GLY A 40 -33.16 -21.05 4.29
C GLY A 40 -34.22 -21.98 3.73
N THR A 41 -33.94 -23.27 3.70
CA THR A 41 -34.93 -24.33 3.53
C THR A 41 -34.95 -25.23 4.76
N LYS A 42 -36.18 -25.62 5.10
CA LYS A 42 -36.64 -26.30 6.32
C LYS A 42 -36.08 -27.73 6.45
N ARG A 43 -35.92 -28.11 7.73
CA ARG A 43 -35.80 -29.47 8.24
C ARG A 43 -36.99 -30.34 7.83
N GLU A 44 -36.71 -31.56 7.41
CA GLU A 44 -37.61 -32.70 7.68
C GLU A 44 -36.84 -33.87 8.31
N THR A 45 -37.44 -34.41 9.34
CA THR A 45 -37.01 -35.56 10.16
C THR A 45 -37.50 -36.88 9.53
N GLY A 46 -36.64 -37.85 9.52
CA GLY A 46 -37.02 -39.22 9.13
C GLY A 46 -36.07 -40.25 9.68
N THR A 47 -36.48 -40.89 10.75
CA THR A 47 -35.91 -42.08 11.38
C THR A 47 -36.09 -43.32 10.51
N THR A 48 -35.09 -44.24 10.42
CA THR A 48 -35.23 -45.68 10.66
C THR A 48 -33.90 -46.44 10.46
N ARG A 49 -33.44 -47.04 11.48
CA ARG A 49 -33.00 -48.43 11.83
C ARG A 49 -32.44 -49.31 10.72
N ALA A 50 -31.23 -49.75 10.88
CA ALA A 50 -30.73 -51.02 11.47
C ALA A 50 -30.12 -52.04 10.51
N LEU A 51 -29.04 -52.64 11.00
CA LEU A 51 -28.54 -54.02 10.90
C LEU A 51 -27.60 -54.36 9.74
N LEU A 52 -26.40 -54.68 10.08
CA LEU A 52 -25.71 -55.94 10.39
C LEU A 52 -24.71 -56.44 9.32
N ALA A 53 -23.57 -56.74 9.80
CA ALA A 53 -22.63 -57.86 9.60
C ALA A 53 -21.43 -57.62 8.68
N LEU A 54 -20.30 -57.49 9.29
CA LEU A 54 -19.18 -58.47 9.38
C LEU A 54 -18.81 -59.19 8.07
N PHE A 55 -17.61 -58.92 7.54
CA PHE A 55 -16.62 -59.97 7.27
C PHE A 55 -15.18 -59.39 7.10
N ILE A 56 -14.29 -60.08 7.74
CA ILE A 56 -12.87 -59.93 7.87
C ILE A 56 -12.19 -60.32 6.55
N SER A 57 -11.14 -59.58 6.12
CA SER A 57 -9.85 -60.17 5.72
C SER A 57 -8.79 -59.12 5.40
N LEU A 58 -7.86 -59.03 6.21
CA LEU A 58 -6.41 -58.90 6.20
C LEU A 58 -5.76 -59.11 4.80
N VAL A 59 -5.22 -58.01 4.24
CA VAL A 59 -3.97 -58.05 3.48
C VAL A 59 -3.19 -56.78 3.78
N CYS A 60 -2.12 -56.90 4.58
CA CYS A 60 -1.05 -55.93 4.65
C CYS A 60 -0.30 -55.90 3.32
N LEU A 61 -0.34 -54.80 2.63
CA LEU A 61 0.68 -54.42 1.68
C LEU A 61 1.11 -53.00 2.03
N THR A 62 2.26 -52.94 2.69
CA THR A 62 3.05 -51.76 2.94
C THR A 62 3.46 -51.15 1.60
N ALA A 63 2.72 -50.20 1.13
CA ALA A 63 3.24 -49.23 0.18
C ALA A 63 3.70 -48.00 1.00
N CYS A 64 4.99 -47.90 1.24
CA CYS A 64 5.62 -46.65 1.60
C CYS A 64 5.36 -45.70 0.42
N HIS A 65 4.36 -44.86 0.57
CA HIS A 65 4.23 -43.69 -0.27
C HIS A 65 5.13 -42.65 0.39
N ASP A 66 6.31 -42.49 -0.16
CA ASP A 66 7.11 -41.28 0.06
C ASP A 66 6.30 -40.11 -0.51
N ASP A 67 5.50 -39.49 0.33
CA ASP A 67 5.00 -38.14 0.08
C ASP A 67 6.19 -37.17 0.17
N ASN A 68 7.05 -37.24 -0.85
CA ASN A 68 7.86 -36.09 -1.20
C ASN A 68 6.90 -35.01 -1.64
N HIS A 69 6.32 -34.28 -0.68
CA HIS A 69 5.93 -32.89 -0.90
C HIS A 69 7.24 -32.13 -1.20
N GLU A 70 7.70 -32.27 -2.44
CA GLU A 70 8.50 -31.23 -3.05
C GLU A 70 7.65 -29.98 -2.95
N ASN A 71 8.02 -29.13 -2.01
CA ASN A 71 7.60 -27.75 -1.92
C ASN A 71 8.20 -27.09 -3.17
N GLU A 72 7.58 -27.33 -4.34
CA GLU A 72 7.78 -26.51 -5.51
C GLU A 72 7.33 -25.10 -5.10
N THR A 73 8.29 -24.32 -4.58
CA THR A 73 8.24 -22.90 -4.66
C THR A 73 8.28 -22.58 -6.16
N THR A 74 7.13 -22.68 -6.82
CA THR A 74 6.97 -22.12 -8.15
C THR A 74 7.31 -20.65 -8.01
N ASP A 75 8.52 -20.31 -8.42
CA ASP A 75 8.99 -18.92 -8.45
C ASP A 75 7.99 -18.17 -9.33
N ALA A 76 7.03 -17.48 -8.68
CA ALA A 76 5.90 -16.92 -9.37
C ALA A 76 6.43 -15.89 -10.38
N THR A 77 6.24 -16.16 -11.65
CA THR A 77 6.68 -15.30 -12.74
C THR A 77 5.82 -14.04 -12.78
N MET A 78 6.44 -12.92 -13.10
CA MET A 78 5.71 -11.66 -13.34
C MET A 78 4.75 -11.86 -14.53
N PRO A 79 3.46 -11.51 -14.40
CA PRO A 79 2.54 -11.58 -15.53
C PRO A 79 3.00 -10.75 -16.73
N LYS A 80 2.77 -11.25 -17.95
CA LYS A 80 3.24 -10.63 -19.21
C LYS A 80 2.80 -9.17 -19.42
N ASP A 81 1.71 -8.77 -18.77
CA ASP A 81 1.16 -7.40 -18.87
C ASP A 81 1.76 -6.43 -17.83
N PHE A 82 2.69 -6.89 -17.03
CA PHE A 82 3.47 -6.08 -16.09
C PHE A 82 4.85 -5.77 -16.65
N VAL A 83 5.50 -4.77 -16.06
CA VAL A 83 6.84 -4.31 -16.43
C VAL A 83 7.52 -3.67 -15.22
N VAL A 84 8.83 -3.81 -15.14
CA VAL A 84 9.66 -3.01 -14.22
C VAL A 84 9.59 -1.56 -14.67
N LEU A 85 9.23 -0.65 -13.77
CA LEU A 85 8.94 0.74 -14.14
C LEU A 85 10.18 1.47 -14.68
N ALA A 86 11.37 1.15 -14.19
CA ALA A 86 12.62 1.72 -14.67
C ALA A 86 12.95 1.37 -16.14
N ASP A 87 12.40 0.26 -16.68
CA ASP A 87 12.55 -0.09 -18.10
C ASP A 87 11.75 0.85 -19.02
N VAL A 88 10.71 1.50 -18.47
CA VAL A 88 9.84 2.43 -19.22
C VAL A 88 10.16 3.88 -18.91
N VAL A 89 10.54 4.18 -17.66
CA VAL A 89 10.93 5.51 -17.15
C VAL A 89 12.33 5.40 -16.52
N PRO A 90 13.41 5.40 -17.32
CA PRO A 90 14.75 5.04 -16.85
C PRO A 90 15.35 5.97 -15.79
N ASP A 91 14.85 7.19 -15.68
CA ASP A 91 15.32 8.19 -14.72
C ASP A 91 14.39 8.33 -13.49
N ILE A 92 13.43 7.42 -13.34
CA ILE A 92 12.55 7.42 -12.16
C ILE A 92 13.37 7.11 -10.91
N ILE A 93 13.11 7.86 -9.83
CA ILE A 93 13.73 7.60 -8.54
C ILE A 93 12.85 6.59 -7.80
N GLN A 94 13.46 5.51 -7.32
CA GLN A 94 12.76 4.46 -6.60
C GLN A 94 13.23 4.43 -5.14
N GLU A 95 12.35 4.81 -4.22
CA GLU A 95 12.55 4.68 -2.77
C GLU A 95 11.45 3.77 -2.21
N ILE A 96 11.50 2.49 -2.59
CA ILE A 96 10.45 1.53 -2.25
C ILE A 96 10.41 1.30 -0.74
N ARG A 97 9.45 1.97 -0.08
CA ARG A 97 9.33 2.05 1.38
C ARG A 97 9.10 0.69 2.02
N TYR A 98 8.33 -0.17 1.38
CA TYR A 98 7.98 -1.48 1.91
C TYR A 98 9.08 -2.54 1.76
N TYR A 99 10.10 -2.27 0.95
CA TYR A 99 11.34 -3.03 0.96
C TYR A 99 12.24 -2.67 2.14
N SER A 100 12.19 -1.44 2.62
CA SER A 100 12.96 -0.93 3.75
C SER A 100 12.21 -1.12 5.07
N THR A 101 12.86 -0.78 6.19
CA THR A 101 12.23 -0.73 7.52
C THR A 101 11.60 0.64 7.83
N TYR A 102 11.79 1.64 6.96
CA TYR A 102 11.21 2.98 7.14
C TYR A 102 9.82 3.07 6.50
N ASN A 103 8.87 2.38 7.12
CA ASN A 103 7.45 2.37 6.81
C ASN A 103 6.65 2.30 8.11
N PHE A 104 5.32 2.35 8.06
CA PHE A 104 4.47 2.40 9.25
C PHE A 104 4.49 1.12 10.11
N VAL A 105 4.97 0.00 9.56
CA VAL A 105 5.15 -1.28 10.26
C VAL A 105 6.47 -1.32 11.03
N GLY A 106 7.55 -0.82 10.43
CA GLY A 106 8.90 -0.80 11.00
C GLY A 106 9.78 -1.97 10.59
N GLU A 107 9.32 -2.78 9.64
CA GLU A 107 10.08 -3.90 9.06
C GLU A 107 9.82 -4.02 7.55
N ARG A 108 10.62 -4.87 6.87
CA ARG A 108 10.39 -5.16 5.45
C ARG A 108 9.11 -5.95 5.28
N ILE A 109 8.27 -5.53 4.35
CA ILE A 109 6.95 -6.10 4.12
C ILE A 109 7.06 -7.36 3.24
N ASP A 110 6.22 -8.35 3.55
CA ASP A 110 6.16 -9.61 2.81
C ASP A 110 5.95 -9.39 1.31
N GLY A 111 6.74 -10.11 0.52
CA GLY A 111 6.65 -10.05 -0.94
C GLY A 111 7.49 -8.95 -1.59
N TYR A 112 8.12 -8.05 -0.84
CA TYR A 112 9.12 -7.12 -1.35
C TYR A 112 10.52 -7.74 -1.24
N GLU A 113 10.99 -8.37 -2.31
CA GLU A 113 12.29 -9.06 -2.36
C GLU A 113 13.41 -8.13 -2.83
N GLU A 114 13.10 -7.13 -3.68
CA GLU A 114 14.02 -6.12 -4.18
C GLU A 114 13.36 -4.73 -4.21
N PRO A 115 14.14 -3.63 -4.13
CA PRO A 115 13.62 -2.26 -4.10
C PRO A 115 13.26 -1.77 -5.51
N VAL A 116 12.30 -2.41 -6.15
CA VAL A 116 11.89 -2.13 -7.53
C VAL A 116 10.41 -1.80 -7.62
N ALA A 117 10.07 -0.81 -8.45
CA ALA A 117 8.69 -0.49 -8.80
C ALA A 117 8.25 -1.33 -10.00
N ILE A 118 7.09 -1.96 -9.88
CA ILE A 118 6.47 -2.76 -10.93
C ILE A 118 5.07 -2.21 -11.19
N MET A 119 4.66 -2.09 -12.44
CA MET A 119 3.32 -1.66 -12.82
C MET A 119 2.80 -2.46 -14.02
N THR A 120 1.49 -2.37 -14.27
CA THR A 120 0.96 -2.80 -15.58
C THR A 120 1.59 -1.95 -16.68
N LYS A 121 1.86 -2.54 -17.84
CA LYS A 121 2.43 -1.82 -18.99
C LYS A 121 1.63 -0.58 -19.37
N LYS A 122 0.29 -0.66 -19.26
CA LYS A 122 -0.60 0.47 -19.55
C LYS A 122 -0.36 1.62 -18.58
N ALA A 123 -0.28 1.34 -17.28
CA ALA A 123 -0.04 2.36 -16.26
C ALA A 123 1.39 2.92 -16.34
N ALA A 124 2.41 2.08 -16.57
CA ALA A 124 3.79 2.52 -16.76
C ALA A 124 3.93 3.48 -17.96
N ASN A 125 3.28 3.17 -19.09
CA ASN A 125 3.29 4.05 -20.26
C ASN A 125 2.54 5.38 -20.05
N ALA A 126 1.47 5.38 -19.23
CA ALA A 126 0.81 6.61 -18.81
C ALA A 126 1.71 7.44 -17.88
N LEU A 127 2.36 6.79 -16.92
CA LEU A 127 3.29 7.45 -15.99
C LEU A 127 4.54 8.01 -16.70
N LYS A 128 4.98 7.36 -17.78
CA LYS A 128 6.04 7.93 -18.64
C LYS A 128 5.66 9.30 -19.17
N LYS A 129 4.41 9.47 -19.64
CA LYS A 129 3.93 10.78 -20.13
C LYS A 129 3.89 11.83 -19.01
N VAL A 130 3.50 11.43 -17.79
CA VAL A 130 3.59 12.31 -16.60
C VAL A 130 5.04 12.74 -16.36
N SER A 131 5.97 11.78 -16.37
CA SER A 131 7.40 12.05 -16.18
C SER A 131 7.95 13.00 -17.25
N ASP A 132 7.64 12.75 -18.53
CA ASP A 132 8.10 13.57 -19.63
C ASP A 132 7.57 15.02 -19.51
N ASP A 133 6.34 15.20 -19.07
CA ASP A 133 5.71 16.51 -18.86
C ASP A 133 6.33 17.27 -17.70
N LEU A 134 6.50 16.62 -16.56
CA LEU A 134 7.10 17.21 -15.36
C LEU A 134 8.57 17.56 -15.53
N LYS A 135 9.33 16.81 -16.33
CA LYS A 135 10.72 17.15 -16.67
C LYS A 135 10.84 18.51 -17.36
N THR A 136 9.88 18.90 -18.19
CA THR A 136 9.88 20.23 -18.82
C THR A 136 9.73 21.36 -17.81
N GLN A 137 9.26 21.03 -16.60
CA GLN A 137 9.07 21.95 -15.47
C GLN A 137 10.19 21.85 -14.43
N GLY A 138 11.22 21.00 -14.67
CA GLY A 138 12.36 20.79 -13.77
C GLY A 138 12.15 19.75 -12.69
N TYR A 139 11.15 18.85 -12.84
CA TYR A 139 10.88 17.80 -11.87
C TYR A 139 11.11 16.39 -12.43
N ARG A 140 11.57 15.48 -11.57
CA ARG A 140 11.52 14.04 -11.75
C ARG A 140 10.49 13.43 -10.83
N LEU A 141 10.02 12.24 -11.15
CA LEU A 141 9.17 11.44 -10.26
C LEU A 141 10.02 10.60 -9.30
N LYS A 142 9.57 10.52 -8.05
CA LYS A 142 10.10 9.62 -7.03
C LYS A 142 8.97 8.74 -6.52
N VAL A 143 9.12 7.42 -6.64
CA VAL A 143 8.12 6.40 -6.30
C VAL A 143 8.43 5.79 -4.94
N TYR A 144 7.41 5.72 -4.09
CA TYR A 144 7.44 5.07 -2.78
C TYR A 144 6.86 3.66 -2.81
N ASP A 145 5.78 3.45 -3.59
CA ASP A 145 5.16 2.17 -3.83
C ASP A 145 4.45 2.14 -5.20
N SER A 146 4.23 0.93 -5.73
CA SER A 146 3.51 0.73 -6.99
C SER A 146 2.70 -0.57 -6.92
N TYR A 147 2.98 -1.60 -7.72
CA TYR A 147 2.37 -2.90 -7.48
C TYR A 147 2.75 -3.41 -6.09
N ARG A 148 1.75 -3.76 -5.30
CA ARG A 148 1.85 -4.32 -3.94
C ARG A 148 1.21 -5.71 -3.95
N PRO A 149 1.95 -6.79 -3.70
CA PRO A 149 1.38 -8.13 -3.70
C PRO A 149 0.34 -8.30 -2.58
N GLN A 150 -0.65 -9.16 -2.78
CA GLN A 150 -1.70 -9.39 -1.77
C GLN A 150 -1.11 -9.87 -0.42
N ARG A 151 0.01 -10.63 -0.44
CA ARG A 151 0.71 -11.03 0.79
C ARG A 151 1.23 -9.84 1.61
N ALA A 152 1.59 -8.73 0.97
CA ALA A 152 1.95 -7.50 1.66
C ALA A 152 0.74 -6.87 2.36
N VAL A 153 -0.41 -6.85 1.72
CA VAL A 153 -1.68 -6.40 2.33
C VAL A 153 -2.03 -7.28 3.53
N ASN A 154 -1.86 -8.59 3.41
CA ASN A 154 -2.07 -9.54 4.51
C ASN A 154 -1.08 -9.30 5.67
N HIS A 155 0.14 -8.86 5.37
CA HIS A 155 1.12 -8.45 6.39
C HIS A 155 0.63 -7.22 7.16
N PHE A 156 0.11 -6.20 6.48
CA PHE A 156 -0.48 -5.01 7.13
C PHE A 156 -1.64 -5.37 8.05
N ILE A 157 -2.49 -6.32 7.65
CA ILE A 157 -3.60 -6.82 8.48
C ILE A 157 -3.05 -7.45 9.78
N ARG A 158 -2.11 -8.40 9.67
CA ARG A 158 -1.50 -9.04 10.84
C ARG A 158 -0.83 -8.03 11.78
N TRP A 159 -0.12 -7.06 11.20
CA TRP A 159 0.48 -5.98 11.98
C TRP A 159 -0.57 -5.13 12.69
N ALA A 160 -1.68 -4.76 12.02
CA ALA A 160 -2.75 -3.97 12.61
C ALA A 160 -3.47 -4.70 13.75
N GLU A 161 -3.64 -6.02 13.64
CA GLU A 161 -4.19 -6.87 14.71
C GLU A 161 -3.28 -6.93 15.95
N ALA A 162 -1.98 -6.78 15.77
CA ALA A 162 -1.00 -6.70 16.87
C ALA A 162 -1.00 -5.30 17.52
N VAL A 163 -2.07 -4.93 18.20
CA VAL A 163 -2.34 -3.56 18.72
C VAL A 163 -1.23 -2.97 19.60
N ASN A 164 -0.42 -3.82 20.23
CA ASN A 164 0.69 -3.39 21.08
C ASN A 164 1.98 -3.06 20.31
N ASP A 165 2.07 -3.44 19.05
CA ASP A 165 3.18 -3.08 18.18
C ASP A 165 2.99 -1.65 17.66
N THR A 166 3.63 -0.70 18.32
CA THR A 166 3.49 0.74 18.05
C THR A 166 4.83 1.42 17.78
N LEU A 167 5.83 0.64 17.33
CA LEU A 167 7.21 1.12 17.11
C LEU A 167 7.23 2.39 16.23
N MET A 168 6.49 2.40 15.14
CA MET A 168 6.50 3.48 14.16
C MET A 168 5.39 4.53 14.37
N LYS A 169 4.59 4.38 15.44
CA LYS A 169 3.51 5.32 15.77
C LYS A 169 3.94 6.79 15.81
N PRO A 170 5.06 7.18 16.41
CA PRO A 170 5.47 8.60 16.48
C PRO A 170 5.69 9.26 15.11
N TYR A 171 5.97 8.46 14.09
CA TYR A 171 6.33 8.95 12.75
C TYR A 171 5.15 8.92 11.77
N PHE A 172 4.31 7.87 11.84
CA PHE A 172 3.30 7.62 10.81
C PHE A 172 1.86 7.80 11.29
N TYR A 173 1.56 7.54 12.59
CA TYR A 173 0.20 7.63 13.12
C TYR A 173 0.12 8.15 14.55
N PRO A 174 0.79 9.30 14.86
CA PRO A 174 0.90 9.78 16.24
C PRO A 174 -0.44 10.08 16.89
N LEU A 175 -1.43 10.49 16.11
CA LEU A 175 -2.76 10.89 16.56
C LEU A 175 -3.82 9.79 16.41
N VAL A 176 -3.48 8.65 15.79
CA VAL A 176 -4.42 7.55 15.55
C VAL A 176 -4.18 6.42 16.54
N ASP A 177 -5.23 5.92 17.16
CA ASP A 177 -5.18 4.70 17.94
C ASP A 177 -5.09 3.50 16.98
N LYS A 178 -4.07 2.63 17.19
CA LYS A 178 -3.85 1.46 16.32
C LYS A 178 -5.06 0.53 16.26
N SER A 179 -5.83 0.41 17.35
CA SER A 179 -7.06 -0.38 17.40
C SER A 179 -8.17 0.14 16.45
N LYS A 180 -8.03 1.36 15.93
CA LYS A 180 -9.00 2.01 15.05
C LYS A 180 -8.63 1.96 13.57
N LEU A 181 -7.50 1.37 13.20
CA LEU A 181 -7.00 1.40 11.82
C LEU A 181 -7.96 0.77 10.80
N PHE A 182 -8.67 -0.31 11.18
CA PHE A 182 -9.70 -0.92 10.33
C PHE A 182 -10.98 -0.09 10.27
N GLU A 183 -11.41 0.47 11.41
CA GLU A 183 -12.62 1.31 11.51
C GLU A 183 -12.47 2.62 10.70
N LEU A 184 -11.25 3.14 10.64
CA LEU A 184 -10.90 4.38 9.92
C LEU A 184 -10.43 4.12 8.48
N ASP A 185 -10.54 2.88 8.00
CA ASP A 185 -10.17 2.45 6.63
C ASP A 185 -8.70 2.71 6.24
N TYR A 186 -7.79 2.88 7.23
CA TYR A 186 -6.35 2.93 6.94
C TYR A 186 -5.80 1.56 6.51
N ILE A 187 -6.38 0.47 7.01
CA ILE A 187 -6.01 -0.90 6.63
C ILE A 187 -7.25 -1.62 6.10
N CYS A 188 -7.16 -2.10 4.87
CA CYS A 188 -8.22 -2.82 4.17
C CYS A 188 -7.75 -4.19 3.70
N ALA A 189 -8.68 -5.14 3.53
CA ALA A 189 -8.39 -6.51 3.07
C ALA A 189 -7.93 -6.59 1.60
N LYS A 190 -8.19 -5.54 0.82
CA LYS A 190 -7.82 -5.43 -0.59
C LYS A 190 -7.26 -4.05 -0.86
N SER A 191 -6.26 -3.97 -1.76
CA SER A 191 -5.62 -2.72 -2.14
C SER A 191 -5.67 -2.50 -3.64
N GLY A 192 -5.87 -1.26 -4.06
CA GLY A 192 -5.72 -0.84 -5.46
C GLY A 192 -4.35 -1.19 -6.04
N HIS A 193 -3.31 -1.11 -5.23
CA HIS A 193 -1.94 -1.46 -5.60
C HIS A 193 -1.80 -2.91 -6.06
N SER A 194 -2.55 -3.85 -5.48
CA SER A 194 -2.48 -5.27 -5.86
C SER A 194 -3.03 -5.54 -7.27
N ARG A 195 -3.70 -4.56 -7.89
CA ARG A 195 -4.14 -4.61 -9.28
C ARG A 195 -3.08 -4.12 -10.28
N GLY A 196 -1.99 -3.52 -9.78
CA GLY A 196 -0.82 -3.13 -10.55
C GLY A 196 -0.93 -1.83 -11.34
N SER A 197 -1.98 -1.04 -11.14
CA SER A 197 -2.18 0.25 -11.84
C SER A 197 -2.29 1.44 -10.91
N THR A 198 -1.95 1.25 -9.64
CA THR A 198 -1.87 2.27 -8.61
C THR A 198 -0.41 2.57 -8.28
N VAL A 199 -0.11 3.81 -7.95
CA VAL A 199 1.24 4.28 -7.61
C VAL A 199 1.18 5.36 -6.54
N ASP A 200 2.11 5.28 -5.58
CA ASP A 200 2.40 6.28 -4.57
C ASP A 200 3.70 6.98 -4.91
N LEU A 201 3.67 8.29 -5.09
CA LEU A 201 4.82 9.03 -5.59
C LEU A 201 4.84 10.50 -5.16
N THR A 202 5.99 11.13 -5.35
CA THR A 202 6.21 12.56 -5.13
C THR A 202 7.04 13.17 -6.25
N LEU A 203 7.29 14.50 -6.16
CA LEU A 203 8.18 15.25 -7.02
C LEU A 203 9.59 15.32 -6.42
N PHE A 204 10.58 15.28 -7.30
CA PHE A 204 11.98 15.53 -6.99
C PHE A 204 12.46 16.69 -7.85
N ASP A 205 12.90 17.77 -7.23
CA ASP A 205 13.39 18.97 -7.91
C ASP A 205 14.79 18.73 -8.48
N MET A 206 14.94 18.91 -9.79
CA MET A 206 16.20 18.64 -10.50
C MET A 206 17.27 19.70 -10.27
N ASN A 207 16.89 20.90 -9.81
CA ASN A 207 17.85 22.00 -9.58
C ASN A 207 18.43 21.91 -8.17
N THR A 208 17.62 21.57 -7.19
CA THR A 208 18.04 21.43 -5.78
C THR A 208 18.51 20.04 -5.42
N GLU A 209 18.22 19.05 -6.29
CA GLU A 209 18.46 17.63 -6.06
C GLU A 209 17.83 17.13 -4.75
N LYS A 210 16.61 17.58 -4.47
CA LYS A 210 15.86 17.23 -3.27
C LYS A 210 14.41 16.86 -3.59
N GLU A 211 13.83 16.08 -2.70
CA GLU A 211 12.39 15.86 -2.68
C GLU A 211 11.67 17.18 -2.44
N VAL A 212 10.59 17.39 -3.18
CA VAL A 212 9.77 18.59 -3.05
C VAL A 212 8.92 18.50 -1.78
N ASP A 213 8.90 19.57 -0.99
CA ASP A 213 8.14 19.63 0.25
C ASP A 213 6.63 19.67 -0.04
N MET A 214 5.95 18.57 0.32
CA MET A 214 4.50 18.41 0.18
C MET A 214 3.72 18.76 1.47
N GLY A 215 4.42 19.16 2.54
CA GLY A 215 3.81 19.50 3.83
C GLY A 215 3.40 18.30 4.69
N GLY A 216 3.74 17.08 4.28
CA GLY A 216 3.48 15.85 5.01
C GLY A 216 4.24 14.68 4.39
N THR A 217 4.59 13.69 5.20
CA THR A 217 5.30 12.49 4.72
C THR A 217 4.34 11.47 4.11
N PHE A 218 4.87 10.64 3.23
CA PHE A 218 4.21 9.44 2.72
C PHE A 218 3.75 8.52 3.88
N ASP A 219 2.59 7.90 3.75
CA ASP A 219 1.99 6.98 4.76
C ASP A 219 1.68 7.63 6.12
N TYR A 220 1.53 8.94 6.20
CA TYR A 220 1.05 9.55 7.44
C TYR A 220 -0.47 9.34 7.57
N PHE A 221 -0.92 8.68 8.64
CA PHE A 221 -2.33 8.44 8.92
C PHE A 221 -2.94 9.66 9.63
N GLY A 222 -3.69 10.45 8.89
CA GLY A 222 -4.32 11.66 9.38
C GLY A 222 -4.64 12.67 8.27
N GLU A 223 -5.40 13.70 8.62
CA GLU A 223 -5.89 14.73 7.68
C GLU A 223 -4.76 15.47 6.94
N LEU A 224 -3.55 15.53 7.53
CA LEU A 224 -2.37 16.11 6.87
C LEU A 224 -2.08 15.46 5.50
N SER A 225 -2.50 14.21 5.31
CA SER A 225 -2.33 13.47 4.06
C SER A 225 -3.37 13.83 2.99
N HIS A 226 -4.49 14.44 3.37
CA HIS A 226 -5.53 14.83 2.42
C HIS A 226 -5.01 15.88 1.44
N PRO A 227 -5.26 15.74 0.13
CA PRO A 227 -4.77 16.67 -0.89
C PRO A 227 -5.19 18.12 -0.66
N ASP A 228 -6.35 18.32 -0.02
CA ASP A 228 -6.94 19.63 0.23
C ASP A 228 -6.78 20.14 1.66
N TYR A 229 -5.92 19.49 2.47
CA TYR A 229 -5.63 19.92 3.84
C TYR A 229 -5.19 21.40 3.88
N LYS A 230 -5.73 22.19 4.83
CA LYS A 230 -5.62 23.65 4.81
C LYS A 230 -4.45 24.20 5.61
N ASP A 231 -3.98 23.46 6.64
CA ASP A 231 -2.93 23.93 7.54
C ASP A 231 -1.52 23.58 7.02
N ILE A 232 -1.32 23.76 5.71
CA ILE A 232 -0.01 23.73 5.04
C ILE A 232 0.26 25.06 4.35
N THR A 233 1.52 25.31 3.99
CA THR A 233 1.87 26.55 3.28
C THR A 233 1.29 26.56 1.87
N SER A 234 1.12 27.76 1.32
CA SER A 234 0.67 27.91 -0.08
C SER A 234 1.63 27.26 -1.08
N GLU A 235 2.92 27.16 -0.74
CA GLU A 235 3.91 26.48 -1.56
C GLU A 235 3.71 24.96 -1.54
N GLN A 236 3.57 24.36 -0.36
CA GLN A 236 3.28 22.93 -0.20
C GLN A 236 1.98 22.53 -0.92
N TYR A 237 0.92 23.33 -0.77
CA TYR A 237 -0.32 23.10 -1.52
C TYR A 237 -0.10 23.16 -3.03
N ARG A 238 0.63 24.17 -3.54
CA ARG A 238 0.95 24.29 -4.96
C ARG A 238 1.74 23.08 -5.45
N ASN A 239 2.70 22.59 -4.67
CA ASN A 239 3.50 21.43 -5.01
C ASN A 239 2.64 20.16 -5.17
N ARG A 240 1.67 19.94 -4.24
CA ARG A 240 0.67 18.88 -4.38
C ARG A 240 -0.15 19.01 -5.67
N MET A 241 -0.56 20.24 -6.01
CA MET A 241 -1.37 20.48 -7.22
C MET A 241 -0.56 20.27 -8.51
N ILE A 242 0.72 20.63 -8.55
CA ILE A 242 1.60 20.32 -9.71
C ILE A 242 1.60 18.82 -9.99
N LEU A 243 1.83 18.00 -8.96
CA LEU A 243 1.80 16.54 -9.09
C LEU A 243 0.41 16.05 -9.53
N ARG A 244 -0.63 16.46 -8.80
CA ARG A 244 -2.02 16.06 -9.04
C ARG A 244 -2.47 16.38 -10.46
N ASP A 245 -2.23 17.59 -10.94
CA ASP A 245 -2.68 18.04 -12.26
C ASP A 245 -1.97 17.31 -13.39
N ALA A 246 -0.66 17.04 -13.22
CA ALA A 246 0.10 16.23 -14.16
C ALA A 246 -0.43 14.79 -14.22
N MET A 247 -0.73 14.16 -13.08
CA MET A 247 -1.29 12.82 -13.00
C MET A 247 -2.68 12.75 -13.65
N ILE A 248 -3.58 13.68 -13.33
CA ILE A 248 -4.93 13.76 -13.91
C ILE A 248 -4.87 13.95 -15.44
N LYS A 249 -4.01 14.84 -15.92
CA LYS A 249 -3.79 15.11 -17.35
C LYS A 249 -3.46 13.85 -18.14
N HIS A 250 -2.76 12.91 -17.52
CA HIS A 250 -2.32 11.66 -18.15
C HIS A 250 -3.14 10.43 -17.74
N GLY A 251 -4.35 10.65 -17.22
CA GLY A 251 -5.37 9.61 -17.03
C GLY A 251 -5.33 8.87 -15.69
N PHE A 252 -4.70 9.43 -14.68
CA PHE A 252 -4.78 8.92 -13.31
C PHE A 252 -5.87 9.63 -12.51
N ASN A 253 -6.54 8.90 -11.64
CA ASN A 253 -7.44 9.43 -10.63
C ASN A 253 -6.66 9.63 -9.33
N PRO A 254 -6.74 10.81 -8.71
CA PRO A 254 -6.22 11.03 -7.36
C PRO A 254 -7.10 10.32 -6.32
N PHE A 255 -6.56 10.11 -5.14
CA PHE A 255 -7.29 9.64 -3.98
C PHE A 255 -7.54 10.79 -3.01
N ASP A 256 -8.75 10.88 -2.45
CA ASP A 256 -9.18 12.07 -1.71
C ASP A 256 -8.56 12.20 -0.31
N THR A 257 -7.95 11.13 0.21
CA THR A 257 -7.34 11.12 1.56
C THR A 257 -5.82 11.01 1.54
N GLU A 258 -5.18 10.88 0.35
CA GLU A 258 -3.74 10.68 0.22
C GLU A 258 -3.19 11.46 -0.99
N TRP A 259 -2.40 12.51 -0.75
CA TRP A 259 -1.89 13.40 -1.80
C TRP A 259 -0.91 12.70 -2.77
N TRP A 260 -0.32 11.59 -2.37
CA TRP A 260 0.66 10.81 -3.14
C TRP A 260 0.03 9.71 -3.99
N HIS A 261 -1.23 9.31 -3.73
CA HIS A 261 -1.86 8.10 -4.25
C HIS A 261 -2.68 8.36 -5.52
N PHE A 262 -2.37 7.59 -6.57
CA PHE A 262 -3.02 7.72 -7.87
C PHE A 262 -3.24 6.35 -8.51
N THR A 263 -4.45 6.15 -9.05
CA THR A 263 -4.82 4.93 -9.79
C THR A 263 -5.15 5.27 -11.24
N LEU A 264 -4.63 4.51 -12.20
CA LEU A 264 -4.96 4.68 -13.61
C LEU A 264 -6.48 4.48 -13.81
N LYS A 265 -7.16 5.46 -14.45
CA LYS A 265 -8.62 5.47 -14.63
C LYS A 265 -9.13 4.22 -15.33
N ASP A 266 -8.46 3.82 -16.44
CA ASP A 266 -8.82 2.65 -17.25
C ASP A 266 -7.84 1.52 -16.98
N GLU A 267 -7.73 1.06 -15.75
CA GLU A 267 -6.84 -0.04 -15.38
C GLU A 267 -7.24 -1.36 -16.06
N PRO A 268 -6.25 -2.17 -16.50
CA PRO A 268 -6.54 -3.41 -17.24
C PRO A 268 -7.11 -4.53 -16.38
N PHE A 269 -6.92 -4.48 -15.08
CA PHE A 269 -7.29 -5.53 -14.14
C PHE A 269 -8.09 -4.99 -12.93
N PRO A 270 -9.28 -4.41 -13.12
CA PRO A 270 -10.01 -3.72 -12.05
C PRO A 270 -10.46 -4.64 -10.91
N ASP A 271 -10.56 -5.95 -11.15
CA ASP A 271 -11.07 -6.94 -10.20
C ASP A 271 -10.04 -8.05 -9.85
N THR A 272 -8.79 -7.94 -10.35
CA THR A 272 -7.76 -8.97 -10.15
C THR A 272 -6.70 -8.46 -9.17
N TYR A 273 -6.55 -9.15 -8.05
CA TYR A 273 -5.55 -8.86 -7.03
C TYR A 273 -4.41 -9.88 -7.14
N PHE A 274 -3.27 -9.41 -7.61
CA PHE A 274 -2.09 -10.26 -7.85
C PHE A 274 -1.29 -10.50 -6.56
N ASP A 275 -0.49 -11.58 -6.57
CA ASP A 275 0.36 -11.95 -5.43
C ASP A 275 1.73 -12.54 -5.85
N PHE A 276 2.33 -12.01 -6.92
CA PHE A 276 3.71 -12.35 -7.29
C PHE A 276 4.71 -11.42 -6.57
N PRO A 277 5.95 -11.88 -6.25
CA PRO A 277 6.94 -11.08 -5.54
C PRO A 277 7.34 -9.81 -6.30
N VAL A 278 7.70 -8.76 -5.55
CA VAL A 278 8.33 -7.55 -6.09
C VAL A 278 9.83 -7.77 -6.17
N LYS A 279 10.34 -8.04 -7.37
CA LYS A 279 11.76 -8.25 -7.68
C LYS A 279 12.05 -7.96 -9.14
N TYR A 280 13.32 -7.93 -9.53
CA TYR A 280 13.70 -7.95 -10.94
C TYR A 280 13.45 -9.34 -11.54
N TYR A 281 12.70 -9.38 -12.63
CA TYR A 281 12.46 -10.60 -13.41
C TYR A 281 13.43 -10.59 -14.60
N ARG A 282 14.39 -11.48 -14.58
CA ARG A 282 15.45 -11.65 -15.59
C ARG A 282 15.05 -12.72 -16.60
#